data_28fc270fe7b6b85cbb171224a15ffb10
#
_entry.id   28fc270fe7b6b85cbb171224a15ffb10
#
_cell.length_a   1.000
_cell.length_b   1.000
_cell.length_c   1.000
_cell.angle_alpha   90.00
_cell.angle_beta   90.00
_cell.angle_gamma   90.00
#
_symmetry.space_group_name_H-M   'P 1'
#
loop_
_entity.id
_entity.type
_entity.pdbx_description
1 polymer ?
#
loop_
_entity_poly.entity_id
_entity_poly.type
_entity_poly.pdbx_seq_one_letter_code
_entity_poly.pdbx_strand_id
1 'polypeptide(L)'
;MSQTAAPHSTVEKTVSGQPHKDKVFVAVHAHLDDVPYFAAGLCAKLMAEGYTGYIVRTTNDEHSGGGTNAHNILSSEQEHEKMAAALGFKDVFEFYCRNDRMEEISKTDLRGRLMLIYRMVKADTVISFHPEAPGQPADHLITGRAAAEAASLCANASENWEQVEAGFAARPIGERYYFSTTAESPFNRVVDMGPHIEKKIDAIAECKSQGGGNLGSHLRAQLTQQGKRLPLLGDDDRTADREYIRHFLLDPYRDFAKPHNLQYAERFYYIDGRRPSGTKVDEYVAKNAVRA
;
A
#
# COMPACT_ATOMS: atom_id res chain seq x y z
N MET A 1 32.90 2.93 -5.39
CA MET A 1 31.95 2.87 -4.26
C MET A 1 31.44 1.45 -4.19
N SER A 2 31.75 0.74 -3.11
CA SER A 2 31.42 -0.68 -2.93
C SER A 2 29.91 -0.85 -2.87
N GLN A 3 29.34 -1.58 -3.84
CA GLN A 3 27.98 -2.10 -3.72
C GLN A 3 27.99 -3.09 -2.55
N THR A 4 27.52 -2.67 -1.39
CA THR A 4 27.16 -3.60 -0.33
C THR A 4 26.07 -4.51 -0.89
N ALA A 5 26.37 -5.81 -0.96
CA ALA A 5 25.41 -6.83 -1.36
C ALA A 5 24.12 -6.62 -0.55
N ALA A 6 22.99 -6.48 -1.23
CA ALA A 6 21.70 -6.41 -0.58
C ALA A 6 21.53 -7.63 0.33
N PRO A 7 21.03 -7.47 1.56
CA PRO A 7 20.72 -8.60 2.42
C PRO A 7 19.77 -9.52 1.63
N HIS A 8 19.87 -10.84 1.85
CA HIS A 8 19.14 -11.87 1.12
C HIS A 8 17.65 -11.51 1.02
N SER A 9 17.25 -10.93 -0.12
CA SER A 9 15.85 -10.60 -0.38
C SER A 9 15.15 -11.83 -0.98
N THR A 10 13.97 -12.14 -0.47
CA THR A 10 13.13 -13.21 -1.02
C THR A 10 12.27 -12.66 -2.14
N VAL A 11 12.24 -13.34 -3.29
CA VAL A 11 11.33 -13.03 -4.39
C VAL A 11 9.99 -13.72 -4.12
N GLU A 12 8.91 -12.94 -4.15
CA GLU A 12 7.55 -13.40 -3.98
C GLU A 12 6.80 -13.29 -5.31
N LYS A 13 6.28 -14.42 -5.79
CA LYS A 13 5.51 -14.53 -7.03
C LYS A 13 4.06 -14.86 -6.72
N THR A 14 3.17 -14.56 -7.66
CA THR A 14 1.76 -14.94 -7.58
C THR A 14 1.61 -16.46 -7.55
N VAL A 15 0.86 -16.95 -6.59
CA VAL A 15 0.49 -18.36 -6.48
C VAL A 15 -0.87 -18.58 -7.14
N SER A 16 -0.98 -19.58 -8.01
CA SER A 16 -2.23 -19.91 -8.69
C SER A 16 -3.26 -20.55 -7.75
N GLY A 17 -4.52 -20.43 -8.10
CA GLY A 17 -5.64 -20.85 -7.25
C GLY A 17 -5.96 -19.78 -6.20
N GLN A 18 -6.69 -19.92 -5.24
CA GLN A 18 -6.98 -18.95 -4.17
C GLN A 18 -6.43 -19.44 -2.81
N PRO A 19 -5.08 -19.56 -2.66
CA PRO A 19 -4.48 -20.15 -1.47
C PRO A 19 -4.78 -19.36 -0.19
N HIS A 20 -5.20 -18.09 -0.35
CA HIS A 20 -5.49 -17.16 0.74
C HIS A 20 -6.97 -16.76 0.79
N LYS A 21 -7.85 -17.61 0.25
CA LYS A 21 -9.30 -17.38 0.36
C LYS A 21 -9.69 -17.14 1.82
N ASP A 22 -10.60 -16.16 1.99
CA ASP A 22 -11.14 -15.73 3.29
C ASP A 22 -10.15 -14.93 4.17
N LYS A 23 -8.90 -14.70 3.72
CA LYS A 23 -8.00 -13.76 4.39
C LYS A 23 -8.29 -12.32 4.00
N VAL A 24 -7.91 -11.40 4.89
CA VAL A 24 -8.14 -9.96 4.73
C VAL A 24 -6.83 -9.21 4.85
N PHE A 25 -6.59 -8.25 3.95
CA PHE A 25 -5.54 -7.28 4.14
C PHE A 25 -6.10 -5.85 4.19
N VAL A 26 -5.38 -4.98 4.91
CA VAL A 26 -5.65 -3.54 4.96
C VAL A 26 -4.41 -2.80 4.47
N ALA A 27 -4.58 -2.00 3.41
CA ALA A 27 -3.57 -1.07 2.94
C ALA A 27 -3.82 0.31 3.58
N VAL A 28 -2.80 0.87 4.25
CA VAL A 28 -2.87 2.16 4.93
C VAL A 28 -1.87 3.11 4.30
N HIS A 29 -2.35 4.25 3.83
CA HIS A 29 -1.53 5.25 3.15
C HIS A 29 -1.91 6.68 3.58
N ALA A 30 -1.05 7.64 3.26
CA ALA A 30 -1.26 9.04 3.61
C ALA A 30 -2.03 9.78 2.53
N HIS A 31 -1.57 9.67 1.27
CA HIS A 31 -2.06 10.44 0.14
C HIS A 31 -2.58 9.52 -0.96
N LEU A 32 -3.40 10.07 -1.86
CA LEU A 32 -4.11 9.36 -2.92
C LEU A 32 -3.22 8.42 -3.75
N ASP A 33 -2.03 8.86 -4.11
CA ASP A 33 -1.14 8.17 -5.04
C ASP A 33 -0.17 7.15 -4.40
N ASP A 34 -0.06 7.09 -3.08
CA ASP A 34 0.92 6.24 -2.39
C ASP A 34 0.76 4.74 -2.71
N VAL A 35 -0.44 4.18 -2.49
CA VAL A 35 -0.69 2.76 -2.80
C VAL A 35 -0.54 2.48 -4.30
N PRO A 36 -1.08 3.29 -5.22
CA PRO A 36 -0.82 3.16 -6.65
C PRO A 36 0.66 3.05 -7.01
N TYR A 37 1.49 3.92 -6.45
CA TYR A 37 2.92 3.90 -6.74
C TYR A 37 3.68 2.80 -6.01
N PHE A 38 3.44 2.58 -4.73
CA PHE A 38 4.36 1.76 -3.92
C PHE A 38 3.88 0.34 -3.63
N ALA A 39 2.58 0.05 -3.77
CA ALA A 39 2.02 -1.24 -3.35
C ALA A 39 0.90 -1.80 -4.25
N ALA A 40 0.57 -1.17 -5.39
CA ALA A 40 -0.54 -1.63 -6.23
C ALA A 40 -0.32 -3.05 -6.77
N GLY A 41 0.91 -3.39 -7.12
CA GLY A 41 1.26 -4.73 -7.59
C GLY A 41 1.06 -5.79 -6.51
N LEU A 42 1.50 -5.51 -5.28
CA LEU A 42 1.27 -6.39 -4.12
C LEU A 42 -0.23 -6.52 -3.83
N CYS A 43 -0.99 -5.42 -3.79
CA CYS A 43 -2.42 -5.46 -3.53
C CYS A 43 -3.15 -6.32 -4.57
N ALA A 44 -2.88 -6.11 -5.85
CA ALA A 44 -3.48 -6.89 -6.94
C ALA A 44 -3.09 -8.37 -6.87
N LYS A 45 -1.83 -8.68 -6.52
CA LYS A 45 -1.35 -10.05 -6.30
C LYS A 45 -2.13 -10.73 -5.16
N LEU A 46 -2.24 -10.08 -4.00
CA LEU A 46 -2.94 -10.65 -2.84
C LEU A 46 -4.43 -10.90 -3.15
N MET A 47 -5.09 -9.98 -3.86
CA MET A 47 -6.47 -10.19 -4.31
C MET A 47 -6.60 -11.35 -5.30
N ALA A 48 -5.67 -11.49 -6.24
CA ALA A 48 -5.64 -12.63 -7.16
C ALA A 48 -5.46 -13.97 -6.43
N GLU A 49 -4.79 -13.97 -5.27
CA GLU A 49 -4.60 -15.11 -4.39
C GLU A 49 -5.76 -15.36 -3.40
N GLY A 50 -6.84 -14.56 -3.48
CA GLY A 50 -8.07 -14.76 -2.72
C GLY A 50 -8.25 -13.88 -1.49
N TYR A 51 -7.34 -12.95 -1.21
CA TYR A 51 -7.56 -11.95 -0.16
C TYR A 51 -8.71 -10.99 -0.49
N THR A 52 -9.41 -10.57 0.55
CA THR A 52 -10.25 -9.38 0.49
C THR A 52 -9.43 -8.16 0.94
N GLY A 53 -9.33 -7.13 0.11
CA GLY A 53 -8.58 -5.91 0.40
C GLY A 53 -9.48 -4.78 0.88
N TYR A 54 -9.03 -4.04 1.89
CA TYR A 54 -9.57 -2.76 2.33
C TYR A 54 -8.46 -1.71 2.29
N ILE A 55 -8.84 -0.44 2.06
CA ILE A 55 -7.88 0.66 1.99
C ILE A 55 -8.27 1.78 2.95
N VAL A 56 -7.27 2.37 3.61
CA VAL A 56 -7.43 3.48 4.56
C VAL A 56 -6.51 4.60 4.13
N ARG A 57 -7.08 5.77 3.82
CA ARG A 57 -6.32 7.00 3.64
C ARG A 57 -6.38 7.83 4.92
N THR A 58 -5.21 8.30 5.37
CA THR A 58 -5.13 9.05 6.63
C THR A 58 -5.32 10.54 6.44
N THR A 59 -4.83 11.14 5.34
CA THR A 59 -5.00 12.58 5.08
C THR A 59 -6.20 12.88 4.19
N ASN A 60 -6.56 14.16 4.09
CA ASN A 60 -7.63 14.66 3.23
C ASN A 60 -7.14 15.22 1.89
N ASP A 61 -5.83 15.18 1.63
CA ASP A 61 -5.18 15.72 0.42
C ASP A 61 -5.58 17.16 0.06
N GLU A 62 -5.87 18.01 1.06
CA GLU A 62 -6.32 19.39 0.84
C GLU A 62 -5.32 20.25 0.06
N HIS A 63 -4.04 19.90 0.08
CA HIS A 63 -2.97 20.59 -0.65
C HIS A 63 -2.63 19.95 -1.99
N SER A 64 -3.29 18.85 -2.36
CA SER A 64 -3.06 18.16 -3.63
C SER A 64 -3.88 18.78 -4.75
N GLY A 65 -3.23 19.10 -5.87
CA GLY A 65 -3.90 19.72 -7.02
C GLY A 65 -3.86 21.23 -7.06
N GLY A 66 -4.45 21.81 -8.11
CA GLY A 66 -4.39 23.26 -8.41
C GLY A 66 -5.61 24.06 -7.96
N GLY A 67 -6.55 23.46 -7.22
CA GLY A 67 -7.80 24.10 -6.82
C GLY A 67 -7.77 24.74 -5.44
N THR A 68 -8.94 25.11 -4.93
CA THR A 68 -9.11 25.44 -3.50
C THR A 68 -9.01 24.16 -2.67
N ASN A 69 -8.69 24.28 -1.37
CA ASN A 69 -8.62 23.13 -0.49
C ASN A 69 -9.90 22.27 -0.54
N ALA A 70 -11.08 22.91 -0.55
CA ALA A 70 -12.36 22.19 -0.64
C ALA A 70 -12.49 21.43 -1.98
N HIS A 71 -12.08 22.03 -3.09
CA HIS A 71 -12.08 21.38 -4.39
C HIS A 71 -11.10 20.18 -4.41
N ASN A 72 -9.90 20.37 -3.88
CA ASN A 72 -8.89 19.32 -3.82
C ASN A 72 -9.36 18.12 -3.00
N ILE A 73 -9.96 18.34 -1.82
CA ILE A 73 -10.54 17.27 -0.98
C ILE A 73 -11.58 16.48 -1.78
N LEU A 74 -12.58 17.15 -2.37
CA LEU A 74 -13.64 16.48 -3.12
C LEU A 74 -13.14 15.71 -4.34
N SER A 75 -12.19 16.29 -5.08
CA SER A 75 -11.59 15.61 -6.24
C SER A 75 -10.79 14.38 -5.82
N SER A 76 -9.98 14.51 -4.77
CA SER A 76 -9.18 13.43 -4.23
C SER A 76 -10.02 12.29 -3.67
N GLU A 77 -11.15 12.56 -3.02
CA GLU A 77 -12.11 11.53 -2.58
C GLU A 77 -12.64 10.71 -3.76
N GLN A 78 -13.14 11.39 -4.79
CA GLN A 78 -13.68 10.73 -5.98
C GLN A 78 -12.63 9.91 -6.73
N GLU A 79 -11.41 10.41 -6.78
CA GLU A 79 -10.29 9.71 -7.41
C GLU A 79 -9.87 8.51 -6.57
N HIS A 80 -9.87 8.61 -5.24
CA HIS A 80 -9.55 7.52 -4.33
C HIS A 80 -10.55 6.35 -4.45
N GLU A 81 -11.85 6.64 -4.54
CA GLU A 81 -12.88 5.63 -4.79
C GLU A 81 -12.66 4.90 -6.13
N LYS A 82 -12.35 5.66 -7.21
CA LYS A 82 -12.09 5.09 -8.54
C LYS A 82 -10.82 4.24 -8.55
N MET A 83 -9.76 4.73 -7.94
CA MET A 83 -8.49 4.03 -7.79
C MET A 83 -8.67 2.73 -6.99
N ALA A 84 -9.38 2.79 -5.87
CA ALA A 84 -9.68 1.61 -5.06
C ALA A 84 -10.49 0.58 -5.84
N ALA A 85 -11.50 1.01 -6.61
CA ALA A 85 -12.28 0.15 -7.49
C ALA A 85 -11.44 -0.46 -8.62
N ALA A 86 -10.52 0.30 -9.24
CA ALA A 86 -9.62 -0.19 -10.28
C ALA A 86 -8.72 -1.32 -9.77
N LEU A 87 -8.22 -1.22 -8.53
CA LEU A 87 -7.45 -2.27 -7.88
C LEU A 87 -8.33 -3.44 -7.41
N GLY A 88 -9.59 -3.21 -7.08
CA GLY A 88 -10.53 -4.23 -6.59
C GLY A 88 -10.69 -4.25 -5.08
N PHE A 89 -10.39 -3.16 -4.38
CA PHE A 89 -10.68 -3.04 -2.95
C PHE A 89 -12.19 -3.14 -2.67
N LYS A 90 -12.52 -3.76 -1.56
CA LYS A 90 -13.92 -3.97 -1.15
C LYS A 90 -14.55 -2.70 -0.60
N ASP A 91 -13.76 -1.90 0.12
CA ASP A 91 -14.24 -0.68 0.76
C ASP A 91 -13.09 0.29 1.03
N VAL A 92 -13.42 1.57 1.23
CA VAL A 92 -12.52 2.69 1.45
C VAL A 92 -12.84 3.36 2.78
N PHE A 93 -11.81 3.65 3.59
CA PHE A 93 -11.93 4.39 4.83
C PHE A 93 -11.11 5.68 4.75
N GLU A 94 -11.75 6.80 5.08
CA GLU A 94 -11.14 8.13 5.08
C GLU A 94 -11.04 8.67 6.51
N PHE A 95 -9.83 9.09 6.93
CA PHE A 95 -9.63 9.65 8.27
C PHE A 95 -9.63 11.17 8.30
N TYR A 96 -9.49 11.83 7.15
CA TYR A 96 -9.57 13.28 6.98
C TYR A 96 -8.60 14.08 7.86
N CYS A 97 -7.45 13.51 8.24
CA CYS A 97 -6.41 14.29 8.87
C CYS A 97 -5.88 15.33 7.87
N ARG A 98 -5.45 16.49 8.36
CA ARG A 98 -4.97 17.54 7.46
C ARG A 98 -3.64 17.15 6.82
N ASN A 99 -3.57 17.31 5.50
CA ASN A 99 -2.36 17.09 4.71
C ASN A 99 -1.25 18.03 5.15
N ASP A 100 -0.02 17.54 5.25
CA ASP A 100 1.17 18.24 5.77
C ASP A 100 1.04 18.75 7.21
N ARG A 101 0.11 18.20 7.99
CA ARG A 101 -0.14 18.54 9.39
C ARG A 101 -0.45 17.33 10.26
N MET A 102 0.04 16.16 9.88
CA MET A 102 -0.18 14.93 10.65
C MET A 102 0.47 15.00 12.05
N GLU A 103 1.45 15.89 12.27
CA GLU A 103 2.03 16.14 13.59
C GLU A 103 1.03 16.73 14.59
N GLU A 104 -0.04 17.35 14.13
CA GLU A 104 -1.09 17.93 14.99
C GLU A 104 -2.03 16.86 15.56
N ILE A 105 -2.05 15.65 14.98
CA ILE A 105 -2.95 14.58 15.44
C ILE A 105 -2.37 13.83 16.64
N SER A 106 -3.24 13.41 17.54
CA SER A 106 -2.86 12.50 18.62
C SER A 106 -2.42 11.15 18.05
N LYS A 107 -1.18 10.75 18.34
CA LYS A 107 -0.64 9.43 17.93
C LYS A 107 -1.48 8.28 18.47
N THR A 108 -2.01 8.42 19.68
CA THR A 108 -2.86 7.41 20.31
C THR A 108 -4.21 7.32 19.64
N ASP A 109 -4.80 8.46 19.24
CA ASP A 109 -6.07 8.50 18.52
C ASP A 109 -5.94 7.85 17.12
N LEU A 110 -4.93 8.24 16.33
CA LEU A 110 -4.69 7.66 15.01
C LEU A 110 -4.46 6.16 15.08
N ARG A 111 -3.64 5.69 16.04
CA ARG A 111 -3.42 4.27 16.30
C ARG A 111 -4.72 3.55 16.66
N GLY A 112 -5.52 4.13 17.55
CA GLY A 112 -6.80 3.58 17.99
C GLY A 112 -7.81 3.42 16.85
N ARG A 113 -7.90 4.42 15.96
CA ARG A 113 -8.74 4.34 14.75
C ARG A 113 -8.29 3.21 13.82
N LEU A 114 -6.99 3.05 13.59
CA LEU A 114 -6.46 1.94 12.78
C LEU A 114 -6.70 0.58 13.42
N MET A 115 -6.53 0.45 14.76
CA MET A 115 -6.86 -0.77 15.48
C MET A 115 -8.34 -1.14 15.34
N LEU A 116 -9.26 -0.15 15.38
CA LEU A 116 -10.68 -0.37 15.16
C LEU A 116 -10.93 -0.96 13.76
N ILE A 117 -10.36 -0.36 12.71
CA ILE A 117 -10.49 -0.90 11.34
C ILE A 117 -9.96 -2.33 11.26
N TYR A 118 -8.75 -2.59 11.78
CA TYR A 118 -8.15 -3.93 11.72
C TYR A 118 -9.00 -4.99 12.43
N ARG A 119 -9.56 -4.67 13.58
CA ARG A 119 -10.47 -5.56 14.34
C ARG A 119 -11.79 -5.76 13.61
N MET A 120 -12.39 -4.68 13.11
CA MET A 120 -13.69 -4.69 12.42
C MET A 120 -13.65 -5.55 11.15
N VAL A 121 -12.66 -5.36 10.29
CA VAL A 121 -12.54 -6.13 9.05
C VAL A 121 -11.85 -7.48 9.25
N LYS A 122 -11.37 -7.78 10.45
CA LYS A 122 -10.63 -9.00 10.80
C LYS A 122 -9.34 -9.14 9.98
N ALA A 123 -8.54 -8.10 9.91
CA ALA A 123 -7.30 -8.06 9.12
C ALA A 123 -6.30 -9.16 9.51
N ASP A 124 -5.75 -9.86 8.53
CA ASP A 124 -4.66 -10.83 8.67
C ASP A 124 -3.31 -10.20 8.29
N THR A 125 -3.33 -9.25 7.35
CA THR A 125 -2.15 -8.60 6.77
C THR A 125 -2.34 -7.09 6.74
N VAL A 126 -1.27 -6.34 7.02
CA VAL A 126 -1.22 -4.88 6.91
C VAL A 126 -0.14 -4.47 5.92
N ILE A 127 -0.48 -3.53 5.03
CA ILE A 127 0.43 -2.91 4.07
C ILE A 127 0.48 -1.43 4.39
N SER A 128 1.65 -0.84 4.61
CA SER A 128 1.79 0.60 4.89
C SER A 128 3.21 1.09 4.64
N PHE A 129 3.48 2.36 4.94
CA PHE A 129 4.83 2.92 4.94
C PHE A 129 5.73 2.24 5.97
N HIS A 130 7.02 2.18 5.66
CA HIS A 130 8.02 1.77 6.63
C HIS A 130 8.09 2.80 7.77
N PRO A 131 7.91 2.38 9.05
CA PRO A 131 7.75 3.30 10.17
C PRO A 131 8.99 4.15 10.50
N GLU A 132 10.16 3.75 10.00
CA GLU A 132 11.45 4.36 10.34
C GLU A 132 12.35 4.61 9.12
N ALA A 133 11.84 4.49 7.89
CA ALA A 133 12.66 4.72 6.71
C ALA A 133 13.08 6.20 6.62
N PRO A 134 14.38 6.47 6.45
CA PRO A 134 14.89 7.84 6.39
C PRO A 134 14.40 8.57 5.13
N GLY A 135 14.29 9.89 5.21
CA GLY A 135 13.98 10.75 4.07
C GLY A 135 12.53 10.73 3.59
N GLN A 136 11.62 10.06 4.31
CA GLN A 136 10.20 10.13 4.01
C GLN A 136 9.57 11.44 4.56
N PRO A 137 8.51 11.97 3.88
CA PRO A 137 7.68 13.05 4.42
C PRO A 137 7.08 12.72 5.79
N ALA A 138 6.76 13.75 6.58
CA ALA A 138 6.20 13.58 7.92
C ALA A 138 4.90 12.77 7.92
N ASP A 139 3.98 13.05 7.01
CA ASP A 139 2.70 12.33 6.88
C ASP A 139 2.90 10.83 6.64
N HIS A 140 3.90 10.46 5.82
CA HIS A 140 4.25 9.05 5.57
C HIS A 140 4.78 8.36 6.83
N LEU A 141 5.72 9.01 7.55
CA LEU A 141 6.30 8.45 8.78
C LEU A 141 5.26 8.31 9.88
N ILE A 142 4.38 9.29 10.06
CA ILE A 142 3.35 9.28 11.10
C ILE A 142 2.32 8.19 10.78
N THR A 143 1.86 8.11 9.52
CA THR A 143 0.96 7.04 9.06
C THR A 143 1.59 5.66 9.23
N GLY A 144 2.83 5.47 8.79
CA GLY A 144 3.55 4.21 8.90
C GLY A 144 3.77 3.77 10.36
N ARG A 145 4.15 4.69 11.24
CA ARG A 145 4.29 4.42 12.69
C ARG A 145 2.98 4.02 13.32
N ALA A 146 1.91 4.78 13.07
CA ALA A 146 0.59 4.46 13.59
C ALA A 146 0.09 3.09 13.10
N ALA A 147 0.28 2.77 11.81
CA ALA A 147 -0.09 1.49 11.22
C ALA A 147 0.70 0.32 11.83
N ALA A 148 2.01 0.48 12.04
CA ALA A 148 2.88 -0.53 12.63
C ALA A 148 2.57 -0.78 14.11
N GLU A 149 2.35 0.29 14.89
CA GLU A 149 1.95 0.19 16.30
C GLU A 149 0.57 -0.45 16.45
N ALA A 150 -0.41 -0.02 15.65
CA ALA A 150 -1.75 -0.59 15.64
C ALA A 150 -1.71 -2.10 15.35
N ALA A 151 -0.93 -2.52 14.34
CA ALA A 151 -0.77 -3.92 13.99
C ALA A 151 -0.08 -4.74 15.11
N SER A 152 0.85 -4.12 15.84
CA SER A 152 1.55 -4.78 16.96
C SER A 152 0.67 -4.96 18.19
N LEU A 153 -0.21 -4.00 18.46
CA LEU A 153 -1.05 -3.96 19.65
C LEU A 153 -2.45 -4.57 19.44
N CYS A 154 -2.85 -4.84 18.20
CA CYS A 154 -4.19 -5.28 17.84
C CYS A 154 -4.64 -6.57 18.55
N ALA A 155 -3.68 -7.45 18.94
CA ALA A 155 -3.93 -8.66 19.69
C ALA A 155 -4.13 -8.45 21.21
N ASN A 156 -3.79 -7.27 21.73
CA ASN A 156 -3.92 -6.99 23.15
C ASN A 156 -5.33 -6.44 23.45
N ALA A 157 -6.12 -7.21 24.20
CA ALA A 157 -7.49 -6.84 24.54
C ALA A 157 -7.59 -5.64 25.50
N SER A 158 -6.50 -5.31 26.21
CA SER A 158 -6.46 -4.14 27.09
C SER A 158 -6.21 -2.82 26.33
N GLU A 159 -5.67 -2.90 25.11
CA GLU A 159 -5.49 -1.74 24.25
C GLU A 159 -6.80 -1.37 23.57
N ASN A 160 -7.27 -0.13 23.76
CA ASN A 160 -8.59 0.30 23.28
C ASN A 160 -9.68 -0.73 23.67
N TRP A 161 -9.75 -1.06 24.97
CA TRP A 161 -10.63 -2.08 25.55
C TRP A 161 -12.12 -1.83 25.22
N GLU A 162 -12.51 -0.56 25.05
CA GLU A 162 -13.84 -0.14 24.62
C GLU A 162 -14.25 -0.72 23.25
N GLN A 163 -13.29 -0.93 22.35
CA GLN A 163 -13.55 -1.60 21.07
C GLN A 163 -13.88 -3.08 21.27
N VAL A 164 -13.21 -3.73 22.23
CA VAL A 164 -13.45 -5.14 22.56
C VAL A 164 -14.81 -5.31 23.21
N GLU A 165 -15.18 -4.42 24.13
CA GLU A 165 -16.52 -4.40 24.73
C GLU A 165 -17.63 -4.13 23.72
N ALA A 166 -17.35 -3.32 22.67
CA ALA A 166 -18.25 -3.11 21.54
C ALA A 166 -18.36 -4.32 20.59
N GLY A 167 -17.63 -5.42 20.85
CA GLY A 167 -17.70 -6.66 20.09
C GLY A 167 -16.62 -6.84 19.03
N PHE A 168 -15.66 -5.92 18.91
CA PHE A 168 -14.53 -6.03 17.97
C PHE A 168 -13.38 -6.79 18.63
N ALA A 169 -13.32 -8.11 18.41
CA ALA A 169 -12.36 -8.98 19.08
C ALA A 169 -10.90 -8.59 18.80
N ALA A 170 -10.08 -8.59 19.85
CA ALA A 170 -8.62 -8.48 19.71
C ALA A 170 -8.09 -9.69 18.91
N ARG A 171 -7.19 -9.42 17.96
CA ARG A 171 -6.61 -10.45 17.09
C ARG A 171 -5.21 -10.07 16.60
N PRO A 172 -4.33 -11.05 16.40
CA PRO A 172 -3.00 -10.77 15.86
C PRO A 172 -3.06 -10.47 14.37
N ILE A 173 -2.19 -9.54 13.93
CA ILE A 173 -1.87 -9.32 12.53
C ILE A 173 -0.69 -10.23 12.18
N GLY A 174 -0.91 -11.14 11.23
CA GLY A 174 0.06 -12.19 10.88
C GLY A 174 1.19 -11.70 9.99
N GLU A 175 0.91 -10.81 9.04
CA GLU A 175 1.88 -10.37 8.04
C GLU A 175 1.86 -8.86 7.90
N ARG A 176 3.04 -8.26 7.68
CA ARG A 176 3.18 -6.82 7.49
C ARG A 176 4.13 -6.55 6.34
N TYR A 177 3.69 -5.74 5.39
CA TYR A 177 4.50 -5.27 4.27
C TYR A 177 4.66 -3.76 4.40
N TYR A 178 5.89 -3.30 4.53
CA TYR A 178 6.21 -1.89 4.63
C TYR A 178 6.93 -1.42 3.38
N PHE A 179 6.34 -0.48 2.65
CA PHE A 179 6.93 0.18 1.50
C PHE A 179 7.58 1.51 1.90
N SER A 180 8.39 2.07 1.02
CA SER A 180 9.04 3.35 1.22
C SER A 180 9.14 4.10 -0.09
N THR A 181 9.09 5.41 0.02
CA THR A 181 9.27 6.34 -1.10
C THR A 181 10.74 6.59 -1.45
N THR A 182 11.69 6.10 -0.65
CA THR A 182 13.11 6.30 -0.85
C THR A 182 13.81 5.06 -1.37
N ALA A 183 14.75 5.24 -2.30
CA ALA A 183 15.53 4.14 -2.87
C ALA A 183 16.46 3.45 -1.85
N GLU A 184 16.84 4.16 -0.80
CA GLU A 184 17.79 3.75 0.24
C GLU A 184 17.15 2.98 1.39
N SER A 185 15.81 2.89 1.39
CA SER A 185 15.08 2.20 2.45
C SER A 185 15.38 0.70 2.47
N PRO A 186 15.45 0.12 3.67
CA PRO A 186 15.70 -1.31 3.80
C PRO A 186 14.54 -2.11 3.19
N PHE A 187 14.87 -3.22 2.55
CA PHE A 187 13.89 -4.20 2.06
C PHE A 187 14.44 -5.61 2.20
N ASN A 188 13.57 -6.57 2.37
CA ASN A 188 13.90 -8.00 2.43
C ASN A 188 12.94 -8.84 1.56
N ARG A 189 11.96 -8.19 0.90
CA ARG A 189 10.99 -8.83 0.02
C ARG A 189 10.91 -8.07 -1.30
N VAL A 190 10.95 -8.81 -2.40
CA VAL A 190 10.74 -8.32 -3.77
C VAL A 190 9.52 -9.03 -4.33
N VAL A 191 8.51 -8.28 -4.70
CA VAL A 191 7.26 -8.83 -5.23
C VAL A 191 7.24 -8.70 -6.74
N ASP A 192 7.08 -9.84 -7.44
CA ASP A 192 6.87 -9.87 -8.88
C ASP A 192 5.47 -9.34 -9.20
N MET A 193 5.43 -8.17 -9.79
CA MET A 193 4.17 -7.55 -10.21
C MET A 193 3.92 -7.60 -11.73
N GLY A 194 4.79 -8.26 -12.48
CA GLY A 194 4.61 -8.41 -13.94
C GLY A 194 3.21 -8.85 -14.34
N PRO A 195 2.64 -9.90 -13.71
CA PRO A 195 1.27 -10.34 -13.98
C PRO A 195 0.17 -9.33 -13.66
N HIS A 196 0.47 -8.31 -12.84
CA HIS A 196 -0.48 -7.34 -12.31
C HIS A 196 -0.22 -5.91 -12.76
N ILE A 197 0.71 -5.70 -13.70
CA ILE A 197 1.14 -4.37 -14.12
C ILE A 197 0.00 -3.49 -14.67
N GLU A 198 -0.96 -4.09 -15.35
CA GLU A 198 -2.12 -3.36 -15.89
C GLU A 198 -2.98 -2.77 -14.77
N LYS A 199 -3.17 -3.50 -13.66
CA LYS A 199 -3.87 -3.00 -12.48
C LYS A 199 -3.17 -1.79 -11.86
N LYS A 200 -1.83 -1.81 -11.80
CA LYS A 200 -1.04 -0.67 -11.34
C LYS A 200 -1.21 0.54 -12.25
N ILE A 201 -1.14 0.34 -13.57
CA ILE A 201 -1.34 1.41 -14.56
C ILE A 201 -2.74 2.01 -14.42
N ASP A 202 -3.78 1.18 -14.29
CA ASP A 202 -5.15 1.63 -14.09
C ASP A 202 -5.30 2.45 -12.81
N ALA A 203 -4.70 2.01 -11.71
CA ALA A 203 -4.75 2.71 -10.43
C ALA A 203 -4.05 4.08 -10.50
N ILE A 204 -2.86 4.17 -11.09
CA ILE A 204 -2.14 5.43 -11.27
C ILE A 204 -2.94 6.39 -12.16
N ALA A 205 -3.59 5.89 -13.24
CA ALA A 205 -4.37 6.70 -14.16
C ALA A 205 -5.61 7.35 -13.52
N GLU A 206 -6.08 6.84 -12.39
CA GLU A 206 -7.17 7.47 -11.62
C GLU A 206 -6.67 8.59 -10.69
N CYS A 207 -5.37 8.69 -10.41
CA CYS A 207 -4.78 9.70 -9.53
C CYS A 207 -4.42 10.97 -10.31
N LYS A 208 -5.40 11.77 -10.69
CA LYS A 208 -5.25 12.92 -11.59
C LYS A 208 -4.89 14.21 -10.86
N SER A 209 -5.45 14.43 -9.69
CA SER A 209 -5.13 15.58 -8.83
C SER A 209 -3.76 15.47 -8.20
N GLN A 210 -3.28 14.23 -8.00
CA GLN A 210 -1.99 13.90 -7.44
C GLN A 210 -1.46 12.63 -8.14
N GLY A 211 -0.14 12.51 -8.31
CA GLY A 211 0.47 11.29 -8.87
C GLY A 211 0.57 11.24 -10.40
N GLY A 212 0.09 12.24 -11.11
CA GLY A 212 0.33 12.38 -12.56
C GLY A 212 -0.50 11.46 -13.44
N GLY A 213 -1.65 10.98 -12.97
CA GLY A 213 -2.55 10.11 -13.73
C GLY A 213 -3.13 10.72 -15.01
N ASN A 214 -2.99 12.04 -15.21
CA ASN A 214 -3.45 12.79 -16.39
C ASN A 214 -2.32 13.40 -17.24
N LEU A 215 -1.07 13.02 -17.01
CA LEU A 215 0.07 13.60 -17.73
C LEU A 215 0.04 13.28 -19.23
N GLY A 216 -0.44 12.11 -19.61
CA GLY A 216 -0.56 11.71 -21.01
C GLY A 216 -1.57 12.54 -21.79
N SER A 217 -2.76 12.73 -21.24
CA SER A 217 -3.83 13.55 -21.84
C SER A 217 -3.42 15.02 -21.92
N HIS A 218 -2.76 15.56 -20.90
CA HIS A 218 -2.20 16.92 -20.93
C HIS A 218 -1.15 17.07 -22.01
N LEU A 219 -0.20 16.14 -22.12
CA LEU A 219 0.81 16.16 -23.18
C LEU A 219 0.16 16.08 -24.57
N ARG A 220 -0.84 15.20 -24.75
CA ARG A 220 -1.58 15.07 -26.00
C ARG A 220 -2.27 16.38 -26.38
N ALA A 221 -2.95 17.04 -25.44
CA ALA A 221 -3.59 18.33 -25.66
C ALA A 221 -2.59 19.42 -26.03
N GLN A 222 -1.46 19.50 -25.33
CA GLN A 222 -0.38 20.47 -25.63
C GLN A 222 0.20 20.28 -27.04
N LEU A 223 0.46 19.04 -27.45
CA LEU A 223 0.97 18.74 -28.78
C LEU A 223 -0.05 19.10 -29.88
N THR A 224 -1.33 18.82 -29.65
CA THR A 224 -2.40 19.19 -30.58
C THR A 224 -2.47 20.70 -30.82
N GLN A 225 -2.34 21.50 -29.75
CA GLN A 225 -2.26 22.97 -29.87
C GLN A 225 -1.06 23.44 -30.71
N GLN A 226 0.03 22.66 -30.75
CA GLN A 226 1.21 22.91 -31.55
C GLN A 226 1.13 22.32 -32.98
N GLY A 227 -0.01 21.77 -33.38
CA GLY A 227 -0.15 21.05 -34.66
C GLY A 227 0.67 19.76 -34.73
N LYS A 228 1.03 19.16 -33.60
CA LYS A 228 1.83 17.95 -33.48
C LYS A 228 1.00 16.78 -32.93
N ARG A 229 1.47 15.57 -33.19
CA ARG A 229 0.90 14.32 -32.63
C ARG A 229 2.03 13.39 -32.22
N LEU A 230 1.88 12.74 -31.08
CA LEU A 230 2.71 11.63 -30.66
C LEU A 230 1.88 10.34 -30.76
N PRO A 231 2.15 9.45 -31.75
CA PRO A 231 1.32 8.25 -31.99
C PRO A 231 1.14 7.34 -30.76
N LEU A 232 2.16 7.29 -29.91
CA LEU A 232 2.14 6.55 -28.65
C LEU A 232 0.92 6.88 -27.77
N LEU A 233 0.48 8.14 -27.76
CA LEU A 233 -0.58 8.60 -26.87
C LEU A 233 -2.01 8.29 -27.39
N GLY A 234 -2.12 7.65 -28.56
CA GLY A 234 -3.41 7.32 -29.13
C GLY A 234 -4.30 8.53 -29.44
N ASP A 235 -5.61 8.30 -29.50
CA ASP A 235 -6.60 9.30 -29.92
C ASP A 235 -7.53 9.77 -28.80
N ASP A 236 -7.47 9.15 -27.62
CA ASP A 236 -8.29 9.49 -26.46
C ASP A 236 -7.45 9.67 -25.18
N ASP A 237 -8.02 10.34 -24.18
CA ASP A 237 -7.31 10.71 -22.94
C ASP A 237 -6.93 9.48 -22.11
N ARG A 238 -7.80 8.48 -22.02
CA ARG A 238 -7.53 7.28 -21.25
C ARG A 238 -6.35 6.51 -21.80
N THR A 239 -6.31 6.33 -23.11
CA THR A 239 -5.17 5.69 -23.80
C THR A 239 -3.89 6.51 -23.59
N ALA A 240 -3.98 7.83 -23.74
CA ALA A 240 -2.84 8.72 -23.56
C ALA A 240 -2.25 8.62 -22.14
N ASP A 241 -3.09 8.65 -21.13
CA ASP A 241 -2.67 8.57 -19.72
C ASP A 241 -2.03 7.21 -19.41
N ARG A 242 -2.64 6.11 -19.82
CA ARG A 242 -2.11 4.76 -19.61
C ARG A 242 -0.77 4.52 -20.30
N GLU A 243 -0.65 4.95 -21.56
CA GLU A 243 0.59 4.78 -22.31
C GLU A 243 1.71 5.70 -21.79
N TYR A 244 1.37 6.90 -21.32
CA TYR A 244 2.32 7.77 -20.63
C TYR A 244 2.86 7.09 -19.36
N ILE A 245 1.99 6.57 -18.52
CA ILE A 245 2.38 5.84 -17.30
C ILE A 245 3.28 4.66 -17.65
N ARG A 246 2.86 3.82 -18.59
CA ARG A 246 3.61 2.63 -19.04
C ARG A 246 5.02 2.94 -19.48
N HIS A 247 5.20 4.02 -20.25
CA HIS A 247 6.47 4.33 -20.90
C HIS A 247 7.40 5.21 -20.05
N PHE A 248 6.84 6.06 -19.20
CA PHE A 248 7.63 7.09 -18.54
C PHE A 248 7.62 7.02 -17.00
N LEU A 249 6.66 6.35 -16.37
CA LEU A 249 6.57 6.30 -14.92
C LEU A 249 6.96 4.94 -14.30
N LEU A 250 7.17 3.91 -15.11
CA LEU A 250 7.44 2.56 -14.60
C LEU A 250 8.92 2.16 -14.55
N ASP A 251 9.84 3.05 -14.90
CA ASP A 251 11.28 2.74 -14.89
C ASP A 251 11.83 2.30 -13.52
N PRO A 252 11.46 2.92 -12.39
CA PRO A 252 11.93 2.46 -11.08
C PRO A 252 11.60 1.00 -10.80
N TYR A 253 10.42 0.54 -11.25
CA TYR A 253 9.97 -0.85 -11.02
C TYR A 253 10.66 -1.85 -11.95
N ARG A 254 11.08 -1.41 -13.14
CA ARG A 254 11.96 -2.20 -14.03
C ARG A 254 13.35 -2.33 -13.41
N ASP A 255 13.87 -1.25 -12.82
CA ASP A 255 15.18 -1.26 -12.17
C ASP A 255 15.19 -2.16 -10.93
N PHE A 256 14.13 -2.16 -10.13
CA PHE A 256 13.97 -3.09 -9.00
C PHE A 256 13.88 -4.55 -9.45
N ALA A 257 13.33 -4.80 -10.63
CA ALA A 257 13.12 -6.14 -11.17
C ALA A 257 14.39 -6.78 -11.77
N LYS A 258 15.26 -5.96 -12.38
CA LYS A 258 16.47 -6.42 -13.11
C LYS A 258 17.34 -7.40 -12.33
N PRO A 259 17.73 -7.14 -11.05
CA PRO A 259 18.60 -8.05 -10.29
C PRO A 259 17.97 -9.42 -10.04
N HIS A 260 16.65 -9.54 -10.19
CA HIS A 260 15.87 -10.74 -9.89
C HIS A 260 15.36 -11.46 -11.14
N ASN A 261 15.76 -11.00 -12.34
CA ASN A 261 15.27 -11.49 -13.62
C ASN A 261 13.75 -11.46 -13.75
N LEU A 262 13.15 -10.35 -13.29
CA LEU A 262 11.72 -10.04 -13.39
C LEU A 262 11.51 -8.88 -14.37
N GLN A 263 10.28 -8.71 -14.86
CA GLN A 263 9.93 -7.59 -15.72
C GLN A 263 9.63 -6.32 -14.93
N TYR A 264 8.88 -6.45 -13.87
CA TYR A 264 8.53 -5.37 -12.93
C TYR A 264 8.50 -5.90 -11.51
N ALA A 265 8.95 -5.11 -10.54
CA ALA A 265 8.94 -5.49 -9.13
C ALA A 265 8.65 -4.30 -8.21
N GLU A 266 8.05 -4.59 -7.08
CA GLU A 266 7.94 -3.72 -5.91
C GLU A 266 8.81 -4.26 -4.78
N ARG A 267 9.26 -3.38 -3.87
CA ARG A 267 10.12 -3.74 -2.74
C ARG A 267 9.44 -3.43 -1.42
N PHE A 268 9.57 -4.35 -0.48
CA PHE A 268 8.98 -4.23 0.85
C PHE A 268 9.95 -4.66 1.93
N TYR A 269 9.82 -4.04 3.09
CA TYR A 269 10.32 -4.62 4.32
C TYR A 269 9.19 -5.47 4.90
N TYR A 270 9.37 -6.80 4.83
CA TYR A 270 8.36 -7.76 5.26
C TYR A 270 8.65 -8.28 6.65
N ILE A 271 7.62 -8.36 7.48
CA ILE A 271 7.65 -8.99 8.80
C ILE A 271 6.57 -10.08 8.85
N ASP A 272 6.99 -11.31 9.14
CA ASP A 272 6.09 -12.37 9.56
C ASP A 272 5.86 -12.24 11.08
N GLY A 273 4.69 -11.76 11.45
CA GLY A 273 4.30 -11.58 12.85
C GLY A 273 3.67 -12.84 13.47
N ARG A 274 3.56 -13.92 12.70
CA ARG A 274 3.16 -15.23 13.23
C ARG A 274 4.27 -15.73 14.16
N ARG A 275 3.89 -16.29 15.29
CA ARG A 275 4.91 -16.92 16.17
C ARG A 275 5.68 -17.95 15.35
N PRO A 276 7.03 -17.94 15.37
CA PRO A 276 7.77 -19.02 14.75
C PRO A 276 7.29 -20.34 15.36
N SER A 277 6.77 -21.22 14.54
CA SER A 277 6.61 -22.63 14.93
C SER A 277 8.03 -23.16 15.16
N GLY A 278 8.30 -23.77 16.31
CA GLY A 278 9.63 -24.30 16.63
C GLY A 278 10.40 -23.48 17.68
N THR A 279 9.70 -22.81 18.59
CA THR A 279 10.35 -22.29 19.80
C THR A 279 10.87 -23.47 20.65
N LYS A 280 11.92 -23.25 21.46
CA LYS A 280 12.39 -24.25 22.42
C LYS A 280 11.25 -24.80 23.31
N VAL A 281 10.23 -23.99 23.54
CA VAL A 281 9.01 -24.42 24.28
C VAL A 281 8.19 -25.38 23.45
N ASP A 282 7.94 -25.09 22.17
CA ASP A 282 7.17 -25.97 21.29
C ASP A 282 7.89 -27.31 21.08
N GLU A 283 9.21 -27.30 20.91
CA GLU A 283 10.03 -28.50 20.83
C GLU A 283 9.98 -29.32 22.14
N TYR A 284 10.02 -28.65 23.28
CA TYR A 284 9.92 -29.30 24.59
C TYR A 284 8.56 -29.87 24.82
N VAL A 285 7.48 -29.13 24.50
CA VAL A 285 6.08 -29.62 24.62
C VAL A 285 5.84 -30.83 23.71
N ALA A 286 6.30 -30.76 22.45
CA ALA A 286 6.18 -31.87 21.50
C ALA A 286 6.84 -33.17 22.02
N LYS A 287 7.97 -33.02 22.74
CA LYS A 287 8.72 -34.16 23.28
C LYS A 287 8.16 -34.72 24.60
N ASN A 288 7.56 -33.87 25.42
CA ASN A 288 7.33 -34.19 26.82
C ASN A 288 5.84 -34.13 27.25
N ALA A 289 4.96 -33.56 26.40
CA ALA A 289 3.54 -33.54 26.75
C ALA A 289 2.95 -34.95 26.69
N VAL A 290 2.25 -35.35 27.77
CA VAL A 290 1.49 -36.58 27.87
C VAL A 290 0.00 -36.27 27.83
N ARG A 291 -0.81 -37.23 27.41
CA ARG A 291 -2.27 -37.08 27.47
C ARG A 291 -2.70 -36.99 28.94
N ALA A 292 -3.58 -36.02 29.24
CA ALA A 292 -4.17 -35.82 30.55
C ALA A 292 -5.21 -36.93 30.86
#